data_16539683d0ce68a13e84ea5bfc5b4884
#
_entry.id   16539683d0ce68a13e84ea5bfc5b4884
#
_cell.length_a   1.000
_cell.length_b   1.000
_cell.length_c   1.000
_cell.angle_alpha   90.00
_cell.angle_beta   90.00
_cell.angle_gamma   90.00
#
_symmetry.space_group_name_H-M   'P 1'
#
loop_
_entity.id
_entity.type
_entity.pdbx_description
1 polymer ?
#
loop_
_entity_poly.entity_id
_entity_poly.type
_entity_poly.pdbx_seq_one_letter_code
_entity_poly.pdbx_strand_id
1 'polypeptide(L)'
;MSLLTVSSTFKRWAPALVIGAIPFISACSDSDDDDNVGAVAETRNILQIAVDNPNTQILEAAVLAADPSIAALLGGDDELTVFAPTDAAFTALLADLGVEASALLGNTALLNAVLPYHVLATSVGEVKSDGAISVAQTPVPGNLVPTVNGKDVALSISQEGGSDVLYVNTSRVTGPDVDASNGVIHIIDKVLLPPPSALSDDTKTIAEIVTALANAQDAEFTILLQALQTTGAATLLTAAADSNSDLTVFAPTDAAFTSLLGELGISANDLLNDPNLPTILQQHILGATIPSLTAYASNGGTVTTLAGNNLNVDIQNNALVIEGSTVVEADVEASNGVIHVIDKVILTVD
;
A
#
# COMPACT_ATOMS: atom_id res chain seq x y z
N MET A 1 -2.05 -26.25 43.32
CA MET A 1 -2.18 -27.70 43.12
C MET A 1 -2.80 -27.96 41.77
N SER A 2 -2.14 -28.79 41.05
CA SER A 2 -2.44 -29.47 39.77
C SER A 2 -2.18 -28.68 38.51
N LEU A 3 -0.98 -28.91 37.96
CA LEU A 3 -0.52 -28.67 36.60
C LEU A 3 -1.26 -29.64 35.65
N LEU A 4 -1.85 -29.10 34.59
CA LEU A 4 -2.26 -29.89 33.45
C LEU A 4 -1.31 -29.57 32.29
N THR A 5 -0.35 -30.48 32.08
CA THR A 5 0.47 -30.60 30.88
C THR A 5 -0.39 -31.11 29.73
N VAL A 6 -0.56 -30.27 28.68
CA VAL A 6 -1.13 -30.73 27.40
C VAL A 6 0.02 -31.12 26.48
N SER A 7 0.15 -32.42 26.27
CA SER A 7 1.07 -33.03 25.32
C SER A 7 0.51 -32.87 23.91
N SER A 8 1.23 -32.12 23.05
CA SER A 8 0.92 -32.01 21.62
C SER A 8 1.60 -33.12 20.83
N THR A 9 0.82 -34.14 20.46
CA THR A 9 1.24 -35.16 19.46
C THR A 9 0.95 -34.62 18.05
N PHE A 10 1.96 -34.07 17.42
CA PHE A 10 1.93 -33.76 15.99
C PHE A 10 1.99 -35.07 15.19
N LYS A 11 0.88 -35.39 14.57
CA LYS A 11 0.78 -36.53 13.62
C LYS A 11 1.21 -36.01 12.23
N ARG A 12 2.45 -36.30 11.83
CA ARG A 12 2.98 -36.03 10.49
C ARG A 12 2.21 -36.89 9.49
N TRP A 13 1.44 -36.26 8.62
CA TRP A 13 1.00 -36.85 7.37
C TRP A 13 1.92 -36.37 6.26
N ALA A 14 2.70 -37.28 5.71
CA ALA A 14 3.43 -37.08 4.47
C ALA A 14 2.53 -37.56 3.33
N PRO A 15 2.22 -36.78 2.32
CA PRO A 15 1.67 -37.30 1.08
C PRO A 15 2.79 -37.94 0.26
N ALA A 16 2.54 -39.17 -0.18
CA ALA A 16 3.43 -39.92 -1.04
C ALA A 16 3.54 -39.23 -2.42
N LEU A 17 4.78 -38.92 -2.80
CA LEU A 17 5.14 -38.43 -4.11
C LEU A 17 4.96 -39.55 -5.13
N VAL A 18 3.91 -39.49 -5.96
CA VAL A 18 3.79 -40.35 -7.14
C VAL A 18 4.49 -39.66 -8.29
N ILE A 19 5.71 -40.10 -8.59
CA ILE A 19 6.46 -39.68 -9.78
C ILE A 19 5.85 -40.45 -10.97
N GLY A 20 4.94 -39.79 -11.69
CA GLY A 20 4.49 -40.23 -12.99
C GLY A 20 5.49 -39.85 -14.06
N ALA A 21 6.28 -40.80 -14.55
CA ALA A 21 7.14 -40.63 -15.71
C ALA A 21 6.28 -40.48 -16.95
N ILE A 22 6.33 -39.31 -17.60
CA ILE A 22 5.78 -39.08 -18.92
C ILE A 22 6.85 -39.49 -19.94
N PRO A 23 6.56 -40.39 -20.88
CA PRO A 23 7.53 -40.80 -21.90
C PRO A 23 7.69 -39.68 -22.93
N PHE A 24 8.94 -39.23 -23.11
CA PHE A 24 9.36 -38.44 -24.26
C PHE A 24 9.16 -39.28 -25.53
N ILE A 25 8.24 -38.89 -26.40
CA ILE A 25 8.20 -39.37 -27.75
C ILE A 25 9.12 -38.47 -28.59
N SER A 26 10.31 -38.99 -28.85
CA SER A 26 11.20 -38.43 -29.87
C SER A 26 10.67 -38.88 -31.24
N ALA A 27 10.14 -37.94 -32.02
CA ALA A 27 9.96 -38.11 -33.46
C ALA A 27 10.87 -37.14 -34.14
N CYS A 28 12.01 -37.63 -34.63
CA CYS A 28 12.75 -36.99 -35.72
C CYS A 28 11.98 -37.16 -37.03
N SER A 29 11.75 -36.07 -37.72
CA SER A 29 11.56 -36.08 -39.18
C SER A 29 12.07 -34.75 -39.70
N ASP A 30 13.10 -34.86 -40.52
CA ASP A 30 13.70 -33.77 -41.33
C ASP A 30 12.66 -33.13 -42.21
N SER A 31 12.70 -31.80 -42.32
CA SER A 31 12.79 -31.02 -43.55
C SER A 31 12.64 -29.53 -43.31
N ASP A 32 13.61 -28.85 -43.76
CA ASP A 32 13.84 -27.46 -44.12
C ASP A 32 12.63 -26.49 -44.11
N ASP A 33 12.98 -25.30 -43.65
CA ASP A 33 12.46 -23.97 -43.97
C ASP A 33 11.61 -23.25 -42.93
N ASP A 34 12.09 -22.01 -42.69
CA ASP A 34 11.50 -20.86 -42.05
C ASP A 34 11.56 -20.80 -40.51
N ASP A 35 12.62 -20.11 -40.05
CA ASP A 35 12.77 -19.49 -38.74
C ASP A 35 11.66 -18.42 -38.51
N ASN A 36 10.42 -18.83 -38.45
CA ASN A 36 9.38 -18.08 -37.76
C ASN A 36 9.01 -18.83 -36.49
N VAL A 37 9.84 -18.68 -35.46
CA VAL A 37 9.42 -19.00 -34.08
C VAL A 37 8.46 -17.90 -33.69
N GLY A 38 7.24 -17.94 -34.21
CA GLY A 38 6.13 -17.16 -33.69
C GLY A 38 6.03 -17.47 -32.22
N ALA A 39 6.09 -16.45 -31.40
CA ALA A 39 5.79 -16.57 -29.97
C ALA A 39 4.51 -17.39 -29.83
N VAL A 40 4.58 -18.56 -29.17
CA VAL A 40 3.40 -19.38 -28.90
C VAL A 40 2.51 -18.53 -28.01
N ALA A 41 1.41 -18.03 -28.56
CA ALA A 41 0.47 -17.21 -27.79
C ALA A 41 0.06 -17.99 -26.55
N GLU A 42 0.15 -17.36 -25.36
CA GLU A 42 -0.32 -17.96 -24.13
C GLU A 42 -1.80 -18.32 -24.26
N THR A 43 -2.15 -19.56 -24.00
CA THR A 43 -3.52 -20.06 -24.16
C THR A 43 -4.30 -20.05 -22.85
N ARG A 44 -3.63 -19.83 -21.70
CA ARG A 44 -4.25 -19.75 -20.39
C ARG A 44 -4.68 -18.33 -20.08
N ASN A 45 -5.86 -18.17 -19.55
CA ASN A 45 -6.34 -16.88 -19.08
C ASN A 45 -5.70 -16.51 -17.73
N ILE A 46 -5.92 -15.27 -17.29
CA ILE A 46 -5.37 -14.71 -16.04
C ILE A 46 -5.71 -15.59 -14.83
N LEU A 47 -6.98 -16.05 -14.71
CA LEU A 47 -7.40 -16.91 -13.61
C LEU A 47 -6.62 -18.23 -13.59
N GLN A 48 -6.44 -18.87 -14.74
CA GLN A 48 -5.70 -20.13 -14.86
C GLN A 48 -4.23 -19.98 -14.50
N ILE A 49 -3.60 -18.87 -14.92
CA ILE A 49 -2.20 -18.59 -14.58
C ILE A 49 -2.05 -18.32 -13.08
N ALA A 50 -2.98 -17.58 -12.47
CA ALA A 50 -2.95 -17.29 -11.04
C ALA A 50 -3.12 -18.57 -10.20
N VAL A 51 -3.96 -19.51 -10.63
CA VAL A 51 -4.19 -20.80 -9.97
C VAL A 51 -2.97 -21.73 -10.10
N ASP A 52 -2.35 -21.76 -11.29
CA ASP A 52 -1.21 -22.67 -11.56
C ASP A 52 0.11 -22.18 -10.94
N ASN A 53 0.18 -20.94 -10.45
CA ASN A 53 1.40 -20.36 -9.92
C ASN A 53 1.60 -20.72 -8.43
N PRO A 54 2.69 -21.42 -8.05
CA PRO A 54 2.92 -21.86 -6.68
C PRO A 54 3.20 -20.70 -5.68
N ASN A 55 3.42 -19.47 -6.15
CA ASN A 55 3.69 -18.31 -5.31
C ASN A 55 2.46 -17.42 -5.11
N THR A 56 1.27 -17.80 -5.60
CA THR A 56 0.01 -17.04 -5.52
C THR A 56 -1.14 -17.90 -4.97
N GLN A 57 -0.86 -18.89 -4.14
CA GLN A 57 -1.86 -19.80 -3.57
C GLN A 57 -2.87 -19.11 -2.66
N ILE A 58 -2.43 -18.09 -1.90
CA ILE A 58 -3.33 -17.30 -1.05
C ILE A 58 -4.22 -16.42 -1.91
N LEU A 59 -3.71 -15.87 -3.02
CA LEU A 59 -4.51 -15.12 -3.99
C LEU A 59 -5.59 -16.02 -4.62
N GLU A 60 -5.24 -17.24 -5.03
CA GLU A 60 -6.21 -18.24 -5.52
C GLU A 60 -7.31 -18.48 -4.49
N ALA A 61 -6.93 -18.77 -3.25
CA ALA A 61 -7.89 -19.01 -2.17
C ALA A 61 -8.78 -17.77 -1.92
N ALA A 62 -8.24 -16.56 -2.02
CA ALA A 62 -8.96 -15.31 -1.86
C ALA A 62 -9.98 -15.10 -3.00
N VAL A 63 -9.59 -15.35 -4.25
CA VAL A 63 -10.50 -15.26 -5.42
C VAL A 63 -11.64 -16.26 -5.31
N LEU A 64 -11.36 -17.50 -4.85
CA LEU A 64 -12.39 -18.54 -4.65
C LEU A 64 -13.32 -18.24 -3.46
N ALA A 65 -12.87 -17.49 -2.46
CA ALA A 65 -13.65 -17.10 -1.28
C ALA A 65 -14.45 -15.79 -1.49
N ALA A 66 -14.11 -15.03 -2.50
CA ALA A 66 -14.76 -13.78 -2.86
C ALA A 66 -16.06 -13.99 -3.66
N ASP A 67 -16.68 -12.90 -4.12
CA ASP A 67 -17.82 -12.95 -5.01
C ASP A 67 -17.46 -13.65 -6.33
N PRO A 68 -18.27 -14.60 -6.83
CA PRO A 68 -18.02 -15.32 -8.07
C PRO A 68 -17.83 -14.43 -9.31
N SER A 69 -18.32 -13.20 -9.28
CA SER A 69 -18.10 -12.23 -10.36
C SER A 69 -16.63 -11.88 -10.58
N ILE A 70 -15.80 -11.95 -9.52
CA ILE A 70 -14.36 -11.67 -9.61
C ILE A 70 -13.67 -12.79 -10.40
N ALA A 71 -13.96 -14.05 -10.10
CA ALA A 71 -13.44 -15.19 -10.86
C ALA A 71 -13.94 -15.17 -12.31
N ALA A 72 -15.20 -14.76 -12.54
CA ALA A 72 -15.76 -14.61 -13.87
C ALA A 72 -15.08 -13.50 -14.67
N LEU A 73 -14.75 -12.37 -14.04
CA LEU A 73 -13.99 -11.28 -14.66
C LEU A 73 -12.59 -11.76 -15.10
N LEU A 74 -11.84 -12.38 -14.19
CA LEU A 74 -10.47 -12.85 -14.44
C LEU A 74 -10.39 -14.00 -15.45
N GLY A 75 -11.47 -14.77 -15.60
CA GLY A 75 -11.60 -15.87 -16.54
C GLY A 75 -12.30 -15.52 -17.86
N GLY A 76 -12.79 -14.26 -17.99
CA GLY A 76 -13.51 -13.76 -19.16
C GLY A 76 -12.61 -13.46 -20.36
N ASP A 77 -13.21 -12.80 -21.36
CA ASP A 77 -12.55 -12.46 -22.64
C ASP A 77 -12.08 -10.99 -22.69
N ASP A 78 -12.35 -10.19 -21.66
CA ASP A 78 -11.91 -8.79 -21.57
C ASP A 78 -10.38 -8.72 -21.42
N GLU A 79 -9.74 -7.80 -22.13
CA GLU A 79 -8.31 -7.53 -21.95
C GLU A 79 -8.08 -6.79 -20.65
N LEU A 80 -7.35 -7.41 -19.72
CA LEU A 80 -7.14 -6.92 -18.38
C LEU A 80 -5.65 -6.73 -18.06
N THR A 81 -5.37 -5.82 -17.14
CA THR A 81 -4.10 -5.75 -16.42
C THR A 81 -4.35 -6.08 -14.97
N VAL A 82 -3.65 -7.08 -14.45
CA VAL A 82 -3.80 -7.55 -13.07
C VAL A 82 -2.49 -7.44 -12.32
N PHE A 83 -2.53 -6.82 -11.16
CA PHE A 83 -1.44 -6.82 -10.19
C PHE A 83 -1.65 -7.98 -9.21
N ALA A 84 -0.83 -9.03 -9.33
CA ALA A 84 -0.97 -10.26 -8.55
C ALA A 84 -0.01 -10.28 -7.36
N PRO A 85 -0.49 -10.12 -6.11
CA PRO A 85 0.35 -10.21 -4.93
C PRO A 85 0.84 -11.63 -4.70
N THR A 86 2.11 -11.77 -4.27
CA THR A 86 2.67 -13.05 -3.88
C THR A 86 2.13 -13.53 -2.53
N ASP A 87 2.30 -14.83 -2.22
CA ASP A 87 1.99 -15.38 -0.89
C ASP A 87 2.79 -14.68 0.23
N ALA A 88 4.02 -14.22 -0.07
CA ALA A 88 4.81 -13.41 0.84
C ALA A 88 4.16 -12.05 1.13
N ALA A 89 3.59 -11.41 0.11
CA ALA A 89 2.85 -10.15 0.25
C ALA A 89 1.62 -10.31 1.17
N PHE A 90 0.86 -11.39 0.99
CA PHE A 90 -0.27 -11.71 1.88
C PHE A 90 0.19 -12.04 3.31
N THR A 91 1.30 -12.78 3.46
CA THR A 91 1.85 -13.10 4.79
C THR A 91 2.28 -11.83 5.54
N ALA A 92 2.89 -10.88 4.85
CA ALA A 92 3.22 -9.58 5.42
C ALA A 92 1.96 -8.82 5.85
N LEU A 93 0.95 -8.72 4.99
CA LEU A 93 -0.33 -8.08 5.33
C LEU A 93 -0.99 -8.71 6.56
N LEU A 94 -1.02 -10.04 6.65
CA LEU A 94 -1.61 -10.75 7.79
C LEU A 94 -0.85 -10.45 9.10
N ALA A 95 0.48 -10.35 9.03
CA ALA A 95 1.31 -9.99 10.17
C ALA A 95 1.06 -8.53 10.61
N ASP A 96 0.93 -7.60 9.66
CA ASP A 96 0.64 -6.19 9.94
C ASP A 96 -0.75 -6.01 10.58
N LEU A 97 -1.74 -6.77 10.12
CA LEU A 97 -3.09 -6.75 10.65
C LEU A 97 -3.24 -7.55 11.96
N GLY A 98 -2.27 -8.39 12.31
CA GLY A 98 -2.34 -9.28 13.47
C GLY A 98 -3.44 -10.35 13.36
N VAL A 99 -3.79 -10.78 12.14
CA VAL A 99 -4.85 -11.75 11.89
C VAL A 99 -4.35 -13.00 11.17
N GLU A 100 -5.06 -14.10 11.32
CA GLU A 100 -4.79 -15.36 10.61
C GLU A 100 -5.40 -15.35 9.19
N ALA A 101 -4.80 -16.10 8.26
CA ALA A 101 -5.28 -16.21 6.89
C ALA A 101 -6.76 -16.62 6.79
N SER A 102 -7.23 -17.47 7.69
CA SER A 102 -8.63 -17.89 7.77
C SER A 102 -9.59 -16.74 8.06
N ALA A 103 -9.16 -15.73 8.82
CA ALA A 103 -9.96 -14.56 9.12
C ALA A 103 -10.07 -13.64 7.89
N LEU A 104 -8.97 -13.48 7.14
CA LEU A 104 -8.97 -12.75 5.87
C LEU A 104 -9.88 -13.43 4.85
N LEU A 105 -9.71 -14.75 4.62
CA LEU A 105 -10.49 -15.52 3.66
C LEU A 105 -11.98 -15.64 4.05
N GLY A 106 -12.31 -15.54 5.34
CA GLY A 106 -13.69 -15.47 5.83
C GLY A 106 -14.37 -14.13 5.68
N ASN A 107 -13.62 -13.07 5.36
CA ASN A 107 -14.15 -11.72 5.22
C ASN A 107 -14.42 -11.38 3.74
N THR A 108 -15.52 -11.92 3.21
CA THR A 108 -15.93 -11.70 1.81
C THR A 108 -16.11 -10.21 1.46
N ALA A 109 -16.55 -9.37 2.40
CA ALA A 109 -16.70 -7.93 2.17
C ALA A 109 -15.33 -7.27 1.90
N LEU A 110 -14.31 -7.62 2.69
CA LEU A 110 -12.95 -7.13 2.48
C LEU A 110 -12.37 -7.66 1.16
N LEU A 111 -12.53 -8.94 0.86
CA LEU A 111 -12.06 -9.53 -0.39
C LEU A 111 -12.69 -8.86 -1.62
N ASN A 112 -14.00 -8.57 -1.57
CA ASN A 112 -14.72 -7.89 -2.64
C ASN A 112 -14.32 -6.41 -2.82
N ALA A 113 -13.75 -5.78 -1.80
CA ALA A 113 -13.16 -4.46 -1.91
C ALA A 113 -11.73 -4.50 -2.44
N VAL A 114 -10.92 -5.45 -1.95
CA VAL A 114 -9.48 -5.51 -2.22
C VAL A 114 -9.16 -6.13 -3.58
N LEU A 115 -9.78 -7.25 -3.95
CA LEU A 115 -9.43 -7.96 -5.20
C LEU A 115 -9.69 -7.14 -6.47
N PRO A 116 -10.85 -6.45 -6.63
CA PRO A 116 -11.07 -5.59 -7.79
C PRO A 116 -10.15 -4.36 -7.84
N TYR A 117 -9.57 -3.95 -6.71
CA TYR A 117 -8.57 -2.88 -6.63
C TYR A 117 -7.21 -3.29 -7.24
N HIS A 118 -6.96 -4.59 -7.38
CA HIS A 118 -5.78 -5.14 -8.06
C HIS A 118 -5.94 -5.29 -9.58
N VAL A 119 -7.11 -4.97 -10.12
CA VAL A 119 -7.44 -5.10 -11.55
C VAL A 119 -7.68 -3.72 -12.12
N LEU A 120 -6.94 -3.32 -13.15
CA LEU A 120 -7.20 -2.06 -13.85
C LEU A 120 -8.57 -2.11 -14.51
N ALA A 121 -9.24 -0.96 -14.60
CA ALA A 121 -10.54 -0.88 -15.26
C ALA A 121 -10.47 -1.38 -16.71
N THR A 122 -11.48 -2.09 -17.17
CA THR A 122 -11.54 -2.64 -18.54
C THR A 122 -11.37 -1.58 -19.63
N SER A 123 -11.70 -0.31 -19.32
CA SER A 123 -11.44 0.83 -20.21
C SER A 123 -9.97 1.16 -20.41
N VAL A 124 -9.07 0.66 -19.52
CA VAL A 124 -7.62 0.83 -19.62
C VAL A 124 -7.02 -0.25 -20.52
N GLY A 125 -7.54 -1.48 -20.42
CA GLY A 125 -7.09 -2.63 -21.20
C GLY A 125 -5.75 -3.21 -20.71
N GLU A 126 -5.04 -3.87 -21.63
CA GLU A 126 -3.72 -4.45 -21.37
C GLU A 126 -2.65 -3.35 -21.34
N VAL A 127 -1.92 -3.26 -20.21
CA VAL A 127 -0.81 -2.34 -20.02
C VAL A 127 0.44 -3.13 -19.62
N LYS A 128 1.34 -3.32 -20.57
CA LYS A 128 2.67 -3.93 -20.33
C LYS A 128 3.60 -2.96 -19.61
N SER A 129 4.71 -3.46 -19.08
CA SER A 129 5.66 -2.70 -18.27
C SER A 129 6.15 -1.42 -18.95
N ASP A 130 6.44 -1.42 -20.24
CA ASP A 130 6.85 -0.24 -20.99
C ASP A 130 5.75 0.84 -21.03
N GLY A 131 4.50 0.42 -21.19
CA GLY A 131 3.33 1.28 -21.13
C GLY A 131 3.12 1.84 -19.72
N ALA A 132 3.22 0.99 -18.71
CA ALA A 132 3.10 1.37 -17.31
C ALA A 132 4.20 2.38 -16.89
N ILE A 133 5.45 2.16 -17.32
CA ILE A 133 6.56 3.10 -17.11
C ILE A 133 6.27 4.44 -17.80
N SER A 134 5.74 4.42 -19.02
CA SER A 134 5.38 5.64 -19.75
C SER A 134 4.29 6.43 -19.01
N VAL A 135 3.28 5.75 -18.46
CA VAL A 135 2.24 6.36 -17.62
C VAL A 135 2.85 6.91 -16.32
N ALA A 136 3.70 6.14 -15.64
CA ALA A 136 4.35 6.54 -14.40
C ALA A 136 5.23 7.80 -14.54
N GLN A 137 5.74 8.07 -15.75
CA GLN A 137 6.52 9.28 -16.06
C GLN A 137 5.64 10.52 -16.33
N THR A 138 4.31 10.36 -16.41
CA THR A 138 3.43 11.53 -16.60
C THR A 138 3.25 12.27 -15.28
N PRO A 139 3.12 13.62 -15.31
CA PRO A 139 2.79 14.36 -14.10
C PRO A 139 1.41 14.00 -13.53
N VAL A 140 1.27 14.07 -12.22
CA VAL A 140 -0.01 13.92 -11.51
C VAL A 140 -1.05 14.89 -12.09
N PRO A 141 -2.29 14.47 -12.35
CA PRO A 141 -2.90 13.14 -12.10
C PRO A 141 -2.75 12.13 -13.26
N GLY A 142 -1.91 12.38 -14.25
CA GLY A 142 -1.81 11.55 -15.44
C GLY A 142 -1.27 10.13 -15.18
N ASN A 143 -0.62 9.91 -14.04
CA ASN A 143 -0.12 8.62 -13.58
C ASN A 143 -1.06 7.91 -12.57
N LEU A 144 -2.25 8.43 -12.36
CA LEU A 144 -3.34 7.74 -11.66
C LEU A 144 -4.16 6.94 -12.65
N VAL A 145 -4.36 5.66 -12.37
CA VAL A 145 -5.01 4.71 -13.27
C VAL A 145 -6.20 4.06 -12.57
N PRO A 146 -7.41 4.12 -13.18
CA PRO A 146 -8.61 3.58 -12.55
C PRO A 146 -8.58 2.05 -12.49
N THR A 147 -9.11 1.50 -11.39
CA THR A 147 -9.32 0.08 -11.17
C THR A 147 -10.79 -0.32 -11.29
N VAL A 148 -11.06 -1.62 -11.36
CA VAL A 148 -12.42 -2.19 -11.35
C VAL A 148 -13.18 -1.86 -10.06
N ASN A 149 -12.47 -1.64 -8.97
CA ASN A 149 -13.04 -1.19 -7.68
C ASN A 149 -13.63 0.24 -7.76
N GLY A 150 -13.28 1.02 -8.79
CA GLY A 150 -13.68 2.42 -8.95
C GLY A 150 -12.79 3.43 -8.23
N LYS A 151 -11.73 2.97 -7.58
CA LYS A 151 -10.65 3.80 -7.03
C LYS A 151 -9.44 3.73 -7.94
N ASP A 152 -8.61 4.76 -7.94
CA ASP A 152 -7.38 4.78 -8.74
C ASP A 152 -6.21 4.09 -8.01
N VAL A 153 -5.24 3.61 -8.77
CA VAL A 153 -3.89 3.28 -8.31
C VAL A 153 -2.90 4.28 -8.90
N ALA A 154 -1.83 4.57 -8.18
CA ALA A 154 -0.75 5.42 -8.67
C ALA A 154 0.37 4.56 -9.24
N LEU A 155 0.81 4.88 -10.47
CA LEU A 155 2.02 4.31 -11.04
C LEU A 155 3.18 5.27 -10.82
N SER A 156 4.31 4.77 -10.34
CA SER A 156 5.52 5.57 -10.15
C SER A 156 6.78 4.75 -10.43
N ILE A 157 7.90 5.45 -10.62
CA ILE A 157 9.19 4.83 -10.89
C ILE A 157 10.16 5.24 -9.79
N SER A 158 10.98 4.29 -9.34
CA SER A 158 12.16 4.55 -8.52
C SER A 158 13.40 4.06 -9.25
N GLN A 159 14.54 4.74 -9.04
CA GLN A 159 15.84 4.34 -9.57
C GLN A 159 16.54 3.43 -8.57
N GLU A 160 16.62 2.14 -8.89
CA GLU A 160 17.31 1.16 -8.04
C GLU A 160 18.49 0.54 -8.78
N GLY A 161 19.69 0.73 -8.28
CA GLY A 161 20.88 0.17 -8.92
C GLY A 161 21.14 0.63 -10.37
N GLY A 162 20.55 1.78 -10.76
CA GLY A 162 20.65 2.34 -12.12
C GLY A 162 19.60 1.79 -13.10
N SER A 163 18.59 1.09 -12.61
CA SER A 163 17.45 0.60 -13.40
C SER A 163 16.15 1.22 -12.90
N ASP A 164 15.23 1.45 -13.83
CA ASP A 164 13.86 1.87 -13.51
C ASP A 164 13.11 0.69 -12.89
N VAL A 165 12.54 0.91 -11.72
CA VAL A 165 11.67 -0.04 -11.03
C VAL A 165 10.27 0.54 -10.95
N LEU A 166 9.30 -0.19 -11.47
CA LEU A 166 7.89 0.20 -11.45
C LEU A 166 7.27 -0.12 -10.10
N TYR A 167 6.54 0.86 -9.58
CA TYR A 167 5.70 0.74 -8.39
C TYR A 167 4.24 0.99 -8.71
N VAL A 168 3.37 0.26 -8.04
CA VAL A 168 1.91 0.47 -8.02
C VAL A 168 1.54 0.82 -6.57
N ASN A 169 1.16 2.05 -6.32
CA ASN A 169 1.13 2.63 -4.98
C ASN A 169 2.51 2.47 -4.31
N THR A 170 2.59 1.71 -3.21
CA THR A 170 3.86 1.37 -2.55
C THR A 170 4.37 -0.02 -2.90
N SER A 171 3.68 -0.78 -3.75
CA SER A 171 4.06 -2.14 -4.10
C SER A 171 5.00 -2.16 -5.29
N ARG A 172 6.11 -2.85 -5.15
CA ARG A 172 7.08 -3.04 -6.22
C ARG A 172 6.62 -4.13 -7.19
N VAL A 173 6.72 -3.88 -8.49
CA VAL A 173 6.55 -4.90 -9.51
C VAL A 173 7.82 -5.75 -9.58
N THR A 174 7.71 -7.02 -9.18
CA THR A 174 8.83 -7.97 -9.11
C THR A 174 8.88 -8.94 -10.28
N GLY A 175 7.74 -9.14 -10.97
CA GLY A 175 7.63 -9.96 -12.16
C GLY A 175 6.67 -9.30 -13.16
N PRO A 176 7.19 -8.42 -14.03
CA PRO A 176 6.36 -7.77 -15.04
C PRO A 176 6.03 -8.72 -16.19
N ASP A 177 4.99 -8.38 -16.93
CA ASP A 177 4.66 -8.90 -18.27
C ASP A 177 4.46 -10.42 -18.34
N VAL A 178 3.73 -11.00 -17.39
CA VAL A 178 3.27 -12.39 -17.52
C VAL A 178 2.05 -12.38 -18.45
N ASP A 179 2.26 -12.78 -19.70
CA ASP A 179 1.23 -12.81 -20.75
C ASP A 179 0.13 -13.82 -20.41
N ALA A 180 -1.12 -13.45 -20.65
CA ALA A 180 -2.30 -14.30 -20.57
C ALA A 180 -3.13 -14.15 -21.85
N SER A 181 -4.01 -15.12 -22.15
CA SER A 181 -4.87 -15.04 -23.33
C SER A 181 -5.89 -13.89 -23.29
N ASN A 182 -6.13 -13.31 -22.11
CA ASN A 182 -7.05 -12.20 -21.87
C ASN A 182 -6.38 -11.04 -21.10
N GLY A 183 -5.09 -10.79 -21.35
CA GLY A 183 -4.39 -9.63 -20.79
C GLY A 183 -3.02 -9.95 -20.20
N VAL A 184 -2.59 -9.14 -19.25
CA VAL A 184 -1.26 -9.23 -18.63
C VAL A 184 -1.34 -9.24 -17.11
N ILE A 185 -0.43 -9.98 -16.48
CA ILE A 185 -0.27 -10.04 -15.03
C ILE A 185 1.09 -9.43 -14.66
N HIS A 186 1.09 -8.55 -13.67
CA HIS A 186 2.30 -8.06 -13.01
C HIS A 186 2.35 -8.59 -11.60
N ILE A 187 3.39 -9.36 -11.27
CA ILE A 187 3.60 -9.88 -9.91
C ILE A 187 4.10 -8.75 -9.03
N ILE A 188 3.47 -8.57 -7.88
CA ILE A 188 3.77 -7.51 -6.92
C ILE A 188 4.09 -8.09 -5.53
N ASP A 189 4.90 -7.36 -4.77
CA ASP A 189 5.41 -7.79 -3.47
C ASP A 189 4.60 -7.28 -2.27
N LYS A 190 3.52 -6.52 -2.51
CA LYS A 190 2.60 -6.04 -1.47
C LYS A 190 1.15 -6.12 -1.94
N VAL A 191 0.23 -6.41 -1.04
CA VAL A 191 -1.21 -6.35 -1.33
C VAL A 191 -1.65 -4.90 -1.39
N LEU A 192 -2.35 -4.51 -2.44
CA LEU A 192 -2.91 -3.16 -2.60
C LEU A 192 -4.19 -3.04 -1.76
N LEU A 193 -4.21 -2.07 -0.86
CA LEU A 193 -5.41 -1.75 -0.08
C LEU A 193 -6.05 -0.47 -0.62
N PRO A 194 -7.35 -0.49 -0.94
CA PRO A 194 -8.02 0.72 -1.39
C PRO A 194 -8.19 1.72 -0.25
N PRO A 195 -7.97 3.04 -0.47
CA PRO A 195 -8.33 4.06 0.51
C PRO A 195 -9.87 4.14 0.66
N PRO A 196 -10.43 4.71 1.74
CA PRO A 196 -9.77 5.36 2.87
C PRO A 196 -9.40 4.42 4.02
N SER A 197 -8.61 4.94 4.98
CA SER A 197 -8.29 4.27 6.24
C SER A 197 -9.53 3.95 7.09
N ALA A 198 -9.44 2.90 7.92
CA ALA A 198 -10.48 2.57 8.91
C ALA A 198 -10.65 3.63 10.01
N LEU A 199 -9.67 4.53 10.18
CA LEU A 199 -9.72 5.66 11.11
C LEU A 199 -10.44 6.89 10.54
N SER A 200 -10.83 6.88 9.26
CA SER A 200 -11.46 8.00 8.58
C SER A 200 -12.84 8.32 9.15
N ASP A 201 -13.13 9.61 9.29
CA ASP A 201 -14.43 10.14 9.66
C ASP A 201 -14.63 11.50 8.96
N ASP A 202 -15.17 11.49 7.78
CA ASP A 202 -15.41 12.68 6.94
C ASP A 202 -16.44 13.67 7.53
N THR A 203 -17.08 13.31 8.63
CA THR A 203 -17.95 14.19 9.39
C THR A 203 -17.22 15.00 10.46
N LYS A 204 -15.96 14.64 10.77
CA LYS A 204 -15.13 15.29 11.77
C LYS A 204 -13.96 16.03 11.14
N THR A 205 -13.56 17.11 11.79
CA THR A 205 -12.31 17.82 11.42
C THR A 205 -11.09 17.04 11.88
N ILE A 206 -9.93 17.38 11.31
CA ILE A 206 -8.62 16.82 11.71
C ILE A 206 -8.41 16.95 13.22
N ALA A 207 -8.72 18.11 13.81
CA ALA A 207 -8.58 18.34 15.25
C ALA A 207 -9.48 17.43 16.08
N GLU A 208 -10.71 17.17 15.62
CA GLU A 208 -11.67 16.29 16.31
C GLU A 208 -11.24 14.82 16.23
N ILE A 209 -10.70 14.36 15.09
CA ILE A 209 -10.17 13.01 14.94
C ILE A 209 -8.96 12.82 15.86
N VAL A 210 -7.95 13.70 15.79
CA VAL A 210 -6.76 13.64 16.66
C VAL A 210 -7.16 13.68 18.15
N THR A 211 -8.10 14.53 18.51
CA THR A 211 -8.60 14.62 19.90
C THR A 211 -9.31 13.32 20.34
N ALA A 212 -10.12 12.73 19.45
CA ALA A 212 -10.81 11.47 19.74
C ALA A 212 -9.82 10.32 19.96
N LEU A 213 -8.80 10.20 19.09
CA LEU A 213 -7.77 9.16 19.19
C LEU A 213 -6.87 9.35 20.41
N ALA A 214 -6.53 10.60 20.76
CA ALA A 214 -5.74 10.91 21.96
C ALA A 214 -6.47 10.63 23.28
N ASN A 215 -7.80 10.56 23.28
CA ASN A 215 -8.63 10.25 24.45
C ASN A 215 -9.24 8.84 24.41
N ALA A 216 -8.88 8.02 23.44
CA ALA A 216 -9.35 6.64 23.33
C ALA A 216 -8.74 5.74 24.43
N GLN A 217 -9.26 4.51 24.55
CA GLN A 217 -8.73 3.54 25.51
C GLN A 217 -7.29 3.12 25.16
N ASP A 218 -7.02 2.96 23.88
CA ASP A 218 -5.68 2.74 23.30
C ASP A 218 -5.22 4.08 22.72
N ALA A 219 -4.93 5.04 23.62
CA ALA A 219 -4.64 6.42 23.25
C ALA A 219 -3.40 6.52 22.34
N GLU A 220 -3.56 7.26 21.25
CA GLU A 220 -2.48 7.65 20.33
C GLU A 220 -2.54 9.17 20.11
N PHE A 221 -1.44 9.81 19.73
CA PHE A 221 -1.33 11.26 19.52
C PHE A 221 -1.48 12.12 20.78
N THR A 222 -1.25 11.55 21.96
CA THR A 222 -1.38 12.29 23.23
C THR A 222 -0.36 13.42 23.34
N ILE A 223 0.88 13.19 22.90
CA ILE A 223 1.95 14.21 22.89
C ILE A 223 1.68 15.24 21.78
N LEU A 224 1.23 14.82 20.60
CA LEU A 224 0.85 15.72 19.51
C LEU A 224 -0.27 16.68 19.96
N LEU A 225 -1.33 16.15 20.58
CA LEU A 225 -2.43 16.97 21.07
C LEU A 225 -1.95 17.97 22.14
N GLN A 226 -1.11 17.54 23.09
CA GLN A 226 -0.52 18.45 24.09
C GLN A 226 0.34 19.54 23.41
N ALA A 227 1.14 19.18 22.40
CA ALA A 227 1.95 20.13 21.64
C ALA A 227 1.09 21.18 20.92
N LEU A 228 0.00 20.76 20.28
CA LEU A 228 -0.95 21.66 19.60
C LEU A 228 -1.72 22.58 20.59
N GLN A 229 -1.88 22.16 21.83
CA GLN A 229 -2.56 22.96 22.88
C GLN A 229 -1.63 24.00 23.53
N THR A 230 -0.33 23.99 23.22
CA THR A 230 0.58 25.06 23.69
C THR A 230 0.20 26.41 23.13
N THR A 231 0.48 27.49 23.87
CA THR A 231 0.11 28.84 23.43
C THR A 231 0.71 29.22 22.07
N GLY A 232 1.92 28.72 21.76
CA GLY A 232 2.59 29.00 20.49
C GLY A 232 1.99 28.27 19.30
N ALA A 233 1.34 27.12 19.52
CA ALA A 233 0.76 26.28 18.46
C ALA A 233 -0.77 26.37 18.36
N ALA A 234 -1.44 27.17 19.19
CA ALA A 234 -2.90 27.27 19.22
C ALA A 234 -3.55 27.66 17.90
N THR A 235 -2.84 28.42 17.05
CA THR A 235 -3.31 28.77 15.70
C THR A 235 -3.39 27.56 14.76
N LEU A 236 -2.48 26.60 14.92
CA LEU A 236 -2.47 25.36 14.11
C LEU A 236 -3.64 24.45 14.53
N LEU A 237 -3.91 24.34 15.83
CA LEU A 237 -5.08 23.61 16.32
C LEU A 237 -6.38 24.27 15.82
N THR A 238 -6.44 25.60 15.81
CA THR A 238 -7.60 26.33 15.25
C THR A 238 -7.77 26.06 13.75
N ALA A 239 -6.69 26.06 12.97
CA ALA A 239 -6.74 25.73 11.55
C ALA A 239 -7.18 24.29 11.30
N ALA A 240 -6.70 23.34 12.10
CA ALA A 240 -7.10 21.93 12.02
C ALA A 240 -8.55 21.68 12.48
N ALA A 241 -9.16 22.61 13.21
CA ALA A 241 -10.56 22.59 13.64
C ALA A 241 -11.49 23.37 12.69
N ASP A 242 -10.98 24.17 11.77
CA ASP A 242 -11.79 24.93 10.81
C ASP A 242 -12.23 24.03 9.66
N SER A 243 -13.53 23.77 9.55
CA SER A 243 -14.11 22.96 8.49
C SER A 243 -13.94 23.50 7.06
N ASN A 244 -13.49 24.75 6.91
CA ASN A 244 -13.19 25.36 5.61
C ASN A 244 -11.68 25.28 5.26
N SER A 245 -10.85 24.76 6.15
CA SER A 245 -9.47 24.49 5.85
C SER A 245 -9.36 23.32 4.88
N ASP A 246 -8.24 23.26 4.16
CA ASP A 246 -7.88 22.18 3.26
C ASP A 246 -6.43 21.80 3.58
N LEU A 247 -6.25 20.77 4.43
CA LEU A 247 -4.97 20.47 5.02
C LEU A 247 -4.57 18.99 4.84
N THR A 248 -3.26 18.78 4.76
CA THR A 248 -2.66 17.48 5.02
C THR A 248 -1.84 17.56 6.30
N VAL A 249 -2.06 16.65 7.21
CA VAL A 249 -1.31 16.57 8.47
C VAL A 249 -0.53 15.27 8.53
N PHE A 250 0.78 15.36 8.61
CA PHE A 250 1.64 14.24 9.00
C PHE A 250 1.64 14.15 10.52
N ALA A 251 0.90 13.19 11.08
CA ALA A 251 0.71 13.06 12.51
C ALA A 251 1.70 12.04 13.11
N PRO A 252 2.74 12.47 13.85
CA PRO A 252 3.65 11.55 14.52
C PRO A 252 2.95 10.79 15.63
N THR A 253 3.22 9.48 15.73
CA THR A 253 2.77 8.64 16.84
C THR A 253 3.39 9.06 18.18
N ASP A 254 2.82 8.63 19.29
CA ASP A 254 3.44 8.83 20.62
C ASP A 254 4.80 8.12 20.72
N ALA A 255 4.95 6.98 20.00
CA ALA A 255 6.23 6.29 19.88
C ALA A 255 7.28 7.12 19.10
N ALA A 256 6.87 7.83 18.04
CA ALA A 256 7.72 8.75 17.28
C ALA A 256 8.28 9.86 18.17
N PHE A 257 7.42 10.49 18.98
CA PHE A 257 7.84 11.49 19.96
C PHE A 257 8.76 10.92 21.03
N THR A 258 8.43 9.73 21.56
CA THR A 258 9.27 9.07 22.57
C THR A 258 10.67 8.78 22.03
N SER A 259 10.79 8.34 20.78
CA SER A 259 12.07 8.12 20.10
C SER A 259 12.87 9.43 19.99
N LEU A 260 12.21 10.51 19.52
CA LEU A 260 12.84 11.83 19.41
C LEU A 260 13.35 12.34 20.76
N LEU A 261 12.54 12.26 21.82
CA LEU A 261 12.91 12.69 23.15
C LEU A 261 14.13 11.92 23.68
N GLY A 262 14.17 10.59 23.40
CA GLY A 262 15.33 9.75 23.72
C GLY A 262 16.59 10.13 22.97
N GLU A 263 16.49 10.42 21.67
CA GLU A 263 17.63 10.86 20.84
C GLU A 263 18.19 12.22 21.29
N LEU A 264 17.32 13.16 21.63
CA LEU A 264 17.71 14.50 22.09
C LEU A 264 18.12 14.53 23.57
N GLY A 265 17.78 13.50 24.35
CA GLY A 265 18.04 13.45 25.79
C GLY A 265 17.25 14.49 26.61
N ILE A 266 16.05 14.86 26.15
CA ILE A 266 15.16 15.84 26.77
C ILE A 266 13.85 15.18 27.24
N SER A 267 13.12 15.84 28.14
CA SER A 267 11.80 15.39 28.54
C SER A 267 10.70 15.92 27.61
N ALA A 268 9.50 15.30 27.64
CA ALA A 268 8.34 15.83 26.93
C ALA A 268 8.01 17.27 27.35
N ASN A 269 8.19 17.60 28.63
CA ASN A 269 7.95 18.97 29.12
C ASN A 269 8.95 19.98 28.54
N ASP A 270 10.20 19.57 28.30
CA ASP A 270 11.19 20.43 27.65
C ASP A 270 10.78 20.72 26.21
N LEU A 271 10.33 19.71 25.46
CA LEU A 271 9.81 19.86 24.10
C LEU A 271 8.58 20.78 24.07
N LEU A 272 7.62 20.59 24.97
CA LEU A 272 6.38 21.39 25.02
C LEU A 272 6.65 22.88 25.36
N ASN A 273 7.78 23.18 25.99
CA ASN A 273 8.23 24.56 26.28
C ASN A 273 9.28 25.07 25.28
N ASP A 274 9.63 24.31 24.25
CA ASP A 274 10.59 24.75 23.24
C ASP A 274 9.99 25.88 22.38
N PRO A 275 10.66 27.04 22.26
CA PRO A 275 10.17 28.15 21.45
C PRO A 275 10.06 27.82 19.95
N ASN A 276 10.75 26.77 19.47
CA ASN A 276 10.71 26.31 18.09
C ASN A 276 9.57 25.28 17.83
N LEU A 277 8.89 24.80 18.87
CA LEU A 277 7.82 23.81 18.71
C LEU A 277 6.76 24.22 17.67
N PRO A 278 6.29 25.48 17.59
CA PRO A 278 5.33 25.86 16.55
C PRO A 278 5.87 25.68 15.13
N THR A 279 7.15 25.95 14.91
CA THR A 279 7.81 25.76 13.60
C THR A 279 7.94 24.28 13.28
N ILE A 280 8.34 23.47 14.26
CA ILE A 280 8.39 22.00 14.11
C ILE A 280 7.01 21.47 13.72
N LEU A 281 5.94 21.90 14.37
CA LEU A 281 4.58 21.47 14.04
C LEU A 281 4.14 21.95 12.64
N GLN A 282 4.54 23.14 12.21
CA GLN A 282 4.27 23.64 10.86
C GLN A 282 4.97 22.82 9.77
N GLN A 283 6.09 22.16 10.07
CA GLN A 283 6.77 21.23 9.15
C GLN A 283 5.97 19.96 8.88
N HIS A 284 4.97 19.66 9.71
CA HIS A 284 4.10 18.52 9.59
C HIS A 284 2.77 18.81 8.88
N ILE A 285 2.56 20.03 8.41
CA ILE A 285 1.26 20.46 7.87
C ILE A 285 1.47 21.05 6.46
N LEU A 286 0.65 20.60 5.52
CA LEU A 286 0.56 21.18 4.18
C LEU A 286 -0.75 21.95 4.05
N GLY A 287 -0.74 23.04 3.29
CA GLY A 287 -1.91 23.88 3.02
C GLY A 287 -2.74 23.39 1.82
N ALA A 288 -2.86 22.10 1.62
CA ALA A 288 -3.70 21.43 0.62
C ALA A 288 -3.96 20.00 1.04
N THR A 289 -5.07 19.42 0.65
CA THR A 289 -5.33 17.97 0.82
C THR A 289 -4.55 17.18 -0.23
N ILE A 290 -3.63 16.35 0.23
CA ILE A 290 -2.80 15.46 -0.60
C ILE A 290 -3.05 14.00 -0.15
N PRO A 291 -3.98 13.27 -0.79
CA PRO A 291 -4.17 11.85 -0.53
C PRO A 291 -2.90 11.03 -0.85
N SER A 292 -2.79 9.85 -0.24
CA SER A 292 -1.64 8.97 -0.43
C SER A 292 -1.39 8.61 -1.90
N LEU A 293 -2.44 8.47 -2.70
CA LEU A 293 -2.33 8.24 -4.15
C LEU A 293 -1.55 9.35 -4.86
N THR A 294 -1.81 10.62 -4.50
CA THR A 294 -1.05 11.78 -5.04
C THR A 294 0.39 11.74 -4.57
N ALA A 295 0.63 11.35 -3.30
CA ALA A 295 1.98 11.18 -2.77
C ALA A 295 2.72 10.03 -3.46
N TYR A 296 2.10 8.85 -3.66
CA TYR A 296 2.70 7.74 -4.41
C TYR A 296 3.06 8.16 -5.84
N ALA A 297 2.14 8.87 -6.48
CA ALA A 297 2.33 9.40 -7.83
C ALA A 297 3.47 10.43 -7.91
N SER A 298 3.83 11.06 -6.79
CA SER A 298 4.90 12.06 -6.66
C SER A 298 6.24 11.46 -6.17
N ASN A 299 6.40 10.14 -6.23
CA ASN A 299 7.62 9.45 -5.80
C ASN A 299 8.89 10.09 -6.41
N GLY A 300 9.88 10.41 -5.57
CA GLY A 300 11.07 11.17 -5.95
C GLY A 300 10.87 12.68 -6.08
N GLY A 301 9.67 13.19 -5.75
CA GLY A 301 9.35 14.62 -5.72
C GLY A 301 9.39 15.22 -4.32
N THR A 302 8.80 16.41 -4.18
CA THR A 302 8.73 17.13 -2.90
C THR A 302 7.35 17.73 -2.67
N VAL A 303 6.99 17.93 -1.39
CA VAL A 303 5.81 18.69 -0.96
C VAL A 303 6.23 19.83 -0.04
N THR A 304 5.55 20.97 -0.15
CA THR A 304 5.91 22.19 0.62
C THR A 304 5.01 22.31 1.86
N THR A 305 5.62 22.47 3.02
CA THR A 305 4.93 22.62 4.32
C THR A 305 4.49 24.06 4.60
N LEU A 306 3.67 24.25 5.64
CA LEU A 306 3.32 25.58 6.14
C LEU A 306 4.53 26.34 6.71
N ALA A 307 5.59 25.66 7.12
CA ALA A 307 6.85 26.27 7.51
C ALA A 307 7.65 26.79 6.30
N GLY A 308 7.27 26.45 5.07
CA GLY A 308 7.94 26.83 3.84
C GLY A 308 9.04 25.86 3.40
N ASN A 309 9.28 24.79 4.14
CA ASN A 309 10.27 23.75 3.80
C ASN A 309 9.69 22.76 2.80
N ASN A 310 10.54 22.21 1.94
CA ASN A 310 10.17 21.09 1.07
C ASN A 310 10.54 19.78 1.74
N LEU A 311 9.59 18.85 1.80
CA LEU A 311 9.80 17.49 2.26
C LEU A 311 9.91 16.55 1.07
N ASN A 312 10.89 15.66 1.08
CA ASN A 312 11.05 14.63 0.07
C ASN A 312 9.95 13.58 0.21
N VAL A 313 9.42 13.15 -0.93
CA VAL A 313 8.41 12.08 -1.03
C VAL A 313 9.05 10.90 -1.75
N ASP A 314 9.21 9.79 -1.06
CA ASP A 314 9.85 8.61 -1.60
C ASP A 314 9.02 7.35 -1.30
N ILE A 315 9.18 6.31 -2.13
CA ILE A 315 8.73 4.96 -1.81
C ILE A 315 9.98 4.13 -1.49
N GLN A 316 10.11 3.70 -0.25
CA GLN A 316 11.23 2.90 0.24
C GLN A 316 10.72 1.68 1.01
N ASN A 317 11.26 0.50 0.73
CA ASN A 317 10.86 -0.76 1.38
C ASN A 317 9.32 -0.96 1.36
N ASN A 318 8.70 -0.65 0.22
CA ASN A 318 7.24 -0.74 0.01
C ASN A 318 6.40 0.13 0.96
N ALA A 319 6.95 1.23 1.44
CA ALA A 319 6.25 2.20 2.27
C ALA A 319 6.43 3.62 1.70
N LEU A 320 5.43 4.46 1.89
CA LEU A 320 5.54 5.89 1.65
C LEU A 320 6.43 6.49 2.75
N VAL A 321 7.44 7.22 2.34
CA VAL A 321 8.40 7.88 3.23
C VAL A 321 8.38 9.38 2.95
N ILE A 322 8.14 10.17 3.97
CA ILE A 322 8.14 11.63 3.92
C ILE A 322 9.30 12.14 4.77
N GLU A 323 10.30 12.74 4.13
CA GLU A 323 11.52 13.25 4.79
C GLU A 323 12.15 12.22 5.76
N GLY A 324 12.23 10.95 5.35
CA GLY A 324 12.79 9.86 6.17
C GLY A 324 11.87 9.33 7.28
N SER A 325 10.61 9.82 7.37
CA SER A 325 9.56 9.27 8.24
C SER A 325 8.67 8.33 7.44
N THR A 326 8.45 7.11 7.94
CA THR A 326 7.56 6.15 7.28
C THR A 326 6.10 6.48 7.58
N VAL A 327 5.26 6.52 6.56
CA VAL A 327 3.80 6.59 6.74
C VAL A 327 3.32 5.19 7.13
N VAL A 328 2.84 5.05 8.37
CA VAL A 328 2.35 3.77 8.92
C VAL A 328 0.86 3.58 8.72
N GLU A 329 0.10 4.68 8.64
CA GLU A 329 -1.31 4.69 8.27
C GLU A 329 -1.55 5.88 7.35
N ALA A 330 -2.08 5.63 6.16
CA ALA A 330 -2.35 6.66 5.16
C ALA A 330 -3.86 6.92 5.04
N ASP A 331 -4.21 8.09 4.51
CA ASP A 331 -5.58 8.46 4.14
C ASP A 331 -6.60 8.32 5.29
N VAL A 332 -6.27 8.85 6.46
CA VAL A 332 -7.27 9.11 7.49
C VAL A 332 -8.03 10.37 7.07
N GLU A 333 -9.13 10.18 6.34
CA GLU A 333 -9.94 11.26 5.80
C GLU A 333 -10.69 12.00 6.90
N ALA A 334 -10.72 13.32 6.80
CA ALA A 334 -11.45 14.25 7.66
C ALA A 334 -12.28 15.20 6.81
N SER A 335 -13.26 15.91 7.40
CA SER A 335 -14.10 16.89 6.69
C SER A 335 -13.31 18.08 6.11
N ASN A 336 -12.10 18.32 6.61
CA ASN A 336 -11.26 19.45 6.23
C ASN A 336 -9.84 19.03 5.81
N GLY A 337 -9.68 17.81 5.30
CA GLY A 337 -8.40 17.33 4.78
C GLY A 337 -8.09 15.87 5.09
N VAL A 338 -6.81 15.54 5.17
CA VAL A 338 -6.33 14.18 5.36
C VAL A 338 -5.21 14.14 6.39
N ILE A 339 -5.16 13.04 7.17
CA ILE A 339 -4.07 12.76 8.09
C ILE A 339 -3.29 11.55 7.57
N HIS A 340 -1.97 11.64 7.58
CA HIS A 340 -1.05 10.51 7.41
C HIS A 340 -0.28 10.31 8.70
N VAL A 341 -0.41 9.14 9.30
CA VAL A 341 0.29 8.80 10.54
C VAL A 341 1.72 8.41 10.22
N ILE A 342 2.68 8.96 10.92
CA ILE A 342 4.12 8.76 10.69
C ILE A 342 4.86 8.24 11.91
N ASP A 343 5.91 7.43 11.66
CA ASP A 343 6.72 6.77 12.69
C ASP A 343 7.85 7.63 13.28
N LYS A 344 8.07 8.84 12.71
CA LYS A 344 9.07 9.80 13.19
C LYS A 344 8.56 11.22 13.14
N VAL A 345 9.05 12.06 14.05
CA VAL A 345 8.83 13.50 13.99
C VAL A 345 9.73 14.09 12.90
N ILE A 346 9.15 14.86 11.99
CA ILE A 346 9.89 15.52 10.91
C ILE A 346 10.66 16.72 11.48
N LEU A 347 11.98 16.67 11.33
CA LEU A 347 12.87 17.77 11.67
C LEU A 347 13.68 18.12 10.42
N THR A 348 13.34 19.22 9.76
CA THR A 348 14.19 19.76 8.71
C THR A 348 15.28 20.61 9.34
N VAL A 349 16.53 20.28 9.08
CA VAL A 349 17.68 21.14 9.40
C VAL A 349 17.89 22.08 8.21
N ASP A 350 17.81 23.39 8.47
CA ASP A 350 18.17 24.42 7.49
C ASP A 350 19.68 24.41 7.19
#